data_cd2b19913067167d15dcb3fd05b8e786
#
_entry.id   cd2b19913067167d15dcb3fd05b8e786
#
_cell.length_a   1.000
_cell.length_b   1.000
_cell.length_c   1.000
_cell.angle_alpha   90.00
_cell.angle_beta   90.00
_cell.angle_gamma   90.00
#
_symmetry.space_group_name_H-M   'P 1'
#
loop_
_entity.id
_entity.type
_entity.pdbx_description
1 polymer ?
#
loop_
_entity_poly.entity_id
_entity_poly.type
_entity_poly.pdbx_seq_one_letter_code
_entity_poly.pdbx_strand_id
1 'polypeptide(L)' 'MDEEFEPSQEFDYSVNLTIEDIHLLHHCVLKRIENWEGSPARHPMEQEHLWYLRDSLYRMMLEYKFENM' A
#
# COMPACT_ATOMS: atom_id res chain seq x y z
N MET A 1 9.40 14.41 15.33
CA MET A 1 9.37 14.12 15.01
C MET A 1 9.31 13.50 14.49
N ASP A 2 9.28 13.47 14.25
CA ASP A 2 9.20 12.92 13.81
C ASP A 2 9.58 12.22 13.26
N GLU A 3 10.05 12.25 13.26
CA GLU A 3 10.52 11.56 12.84
C GLU A 3 10.44 10.51 12.50
N GLU A 4 10.11 10.32 12.66
CA GLU A 4 9.86 9.22 12.57
C GLU A 4 9.48 8.68 11.46
N PHE A 5 9.10 9.32 10.65
CA PHE A 5 8.80 8.84 9.44
C PHE A 5 9.84 9.13 8.56
N GLU A 6 11.07 8.88 8.90
CA GLU A 6 12.02 8.95 8.05
C GLU A 6 11.85 8.04 7.01
N PRO A 7 12.07 8.31 5.79
CA PRO A 7 11.95 7.35 4.74
C PRO A 7 13.09 6.44 4.89
N SER A 8 13.11 5.77 5.96
CA SER A 8 14.13 4.93 6.25
C SER A 8 14.24 3.85 5.32
N GLN A 9 15.37 3.37 5.09
CA GLN A 9 15.56 2.26 4.29
C GLN A 9 15.52 1.02 5.10
N GLU A 10 15.26 1.10 6.38
CA GLU A 10 15.18 -0.07 7.18
C GLU A 10 13.79 -0.55 7.29
N PHE A 11 13.57 -1.85 7.26
CA PHE A 11 12.26 -2.43 7.40
C PHE A 11 12.25 -3.32 8.61
N ASP A 12 11.20 -3.21 9.43
CA ASP A 12 11.06 -4.04 10.61
C ASP A 12 10.74 -5.48 10.26
N TYR A 13 10.04 -5.70 9.15
CA TYR A 13 9.58 -7.02 8.78
C TYR A 13 9.73 -7.24 7.30
N SER A 14 9.83 -8.51 6.94
CA SER A 14 9.93 -8.88 5.55
C SER A 14 9.07 -10.12 5.34
N VAL A 15 8.26 -10.13 4.29
CA VAL A 15 7.39 -11.27 4.02
C VAL A 15 7.46 -11.60 2.55
N ASN A 16 7.16 -12.85 2.23
CA ASN A 16 7.05 -13.29 0.85
C ASN A 16 5.59 -13.37 0.49
N LEU A 17 5.23 -12.77 -0.64
CA LEU A 17 3.85 -12.70 -1.07
C LEU A 17 3.69 -13.37 -2.42
N THR A 18 2.59 -14.10 -2.60
CA THR A 18 2.25 -14.62 -3.90
C THR A 18 1.51 -13.52 -4.66
N ILE A 19 1.31 -13.75 -5.96
CA ILE A 19 0.56 -12.79 -6.75
C ILE A 19 -0.89 -12.70 -6.26
N GLU A 20 -1.44 -13.80 -5.77
CA GLU A 20 -2.79 -13.77 -5.22
C GLU A 20 -2.85 -12.91 -3.97
N ASP A 21 -1.79 -12.98 -3.14
CA ASP A 21 -1.74 -12.15 -1.95
C ASP A 21 -1.71 -10.67 -2.35
N ILE A 22 -0.96 -10.35 -3.38
CA ILE A 22 -0.85 -8.97 -3.82
C ILE A 22 -2.18 -8.47 -4.36
N HIS A 23 -2.88 -9.30 -5.14
CA HIS A 23 -4.19 -8.91 -5.64
C HIS A 23 -5.17 -8.68 -4.49
N LEU A 24 -5.14 -9.54 -3.48
CA LEU A 24 -6.04 -9.40 -2.36
C LEU A 24 -5.73 -8.15 -1.56
N LEU A 25 -4.46 -7.89 -1.32
CA LEU A 25 -4.08 -6.69 -0.60
C LEU A 25 -4.48 -5.44 -1.37
N HIS A 26 -4.28 -5.45 -2.68
CA HIS A 26 -4.66 -4.32 -3.51
C HIS A 26 -6.16 -4.06 -3.40
N HIS A 27 -6.95 -5.13 -3.44
CA HIS A 27 -8.39 -5.01 -3.30
C HIS A 27 -8.77 -4.41 -1.95
N CYS A 28 -8.10 -4.85 -0.88
CA CYS A 28 -8.39 -4.34 0.45
C CYS A 28 -8.05 -2.86 0.56
N VAL A 29 -6.94 -2.46 -0.04
CA VAL A 29 -6.55 -1.06 -0.02
C VAL A 29 -7.55 -0.21 -0.80
N LEU A 30 -8.01 -0.70 -1.96
CA LEU A 30 -9.01 0.02 -2.74
C LEU A 30 -10.30 0.19 -1.97
N LYS A 31 -10.73 -0.87 -1.28
CA LYS A 31 -11.95 -0.79 -0.49
C LYS A 31 -11.80 0.21 0.64
N ARG A 32 -10.64 0.25 1.26
CA ARG A 32 -10.40 1.20 2.33
C ARG A 32 -10.43 2.63 1.81
N ILE A 33 -9.85 2.86 0.63
CA ILE A 33 -9.88 4.18 0.03
C ILE A 33 -11.32 4.58 -0.30
N GLU A 34 -12.07 3.64 -0.87
CA GLU A 34 -13.43 3.91 -1.26
C GLU A 34 -14.28 4.30 -0.07
N ASN A 35 -14.01 3.72 1.08
CA ASN A 35 -14.77 3.96 2.28
C ASN A 35 -14.08 4.90 3.25
N TRP A 36 -13.14 5.69 2.75
CA TRP A 36 -12.39 6.61 3.58
C TRP A 36 -13.32 7.66 4.14
N GLU A 37 -13.21 7.85 5.45
CA GLU A 37 -14.14 8.73 6.14
C GLU A 37 -13.73 10.19 6.09
N GLY A 38 -12.51 10.44 5.75
CA GLY A 38 -12.05 11.80 5.62
C GLY A 38 -11.63 12.43 6.93
N SER A 39 -11.05 13.60 6.81
CA SER A 39 -10.67 14.39 7.95
C SER A 39 -11.91 15.15 8.41
N PRO A 40 -12.09 15.36 9.70
CA PRO A 40 -11.16 15.03 10.77
C PRO A 40 -11.35 13.65 11.37
N ALA A 41 -12.28 12.86 10.86
CA ALA A 41 -12.54 11.55 11.42
C ALA A 41 -11.30 10.67 11.35
N ARG A 42 -10.48 10.82 10.29
CA ARG A 42 -9.26 10.04 10.16
C ARG A 42 -8.12 10.99 9.85
N HIS A 43 -6.92 10.57 10.25
CA HIS A 43 -5.74 11.39 10.04
C HIS A 43 -5.43 11.46 8.54
N PRO A 44 -5.18 12.64 7.99
CA PRO A 44 -4.94 12.75 6.55
C PRO A 44 -3.72 11.96 6.06
N MET A 45 -2.74 11.73 6.92
CA MET A 45 -1.58 10.94 6.51
C MET A 45 -1.96 9.52 6.18
N GLU A 46 -3.03 9.02 6.76
CA GLU A 46 -3.48 7.67 6.44
C GLU A 46 -3.92 7.58 4.98
N GLN A 47 -4.56 8.63 4.48
CA GLN A 47 -5.00 8.65 3.10
C GLN A 47 -3.81 8.62 2.15
N GLU A 48 -2.77 9.39 2.44
CA GLU A 48 -1.58 9.39 1.62
C GLU A 48 -0.91 8.03 1.64
N HIS A 49 -0.88 7.39 2.79
CA HIS A 49 -0.29 6.07 2.91
C HIS A 49 -1.09 5.05 2.11
N LEU A 50 -2.41 5.17 2.11
CA LEU A 50 -3.25 4.27 1.33
C LEU A 50 -2.98 4.44 -0.17
N TRP A 51 -2.82 5.67 -0.62
CA TRP A 51 -2.51 5.93 -2.03
C TRP A 51 -1.16 5.33 -2.40
N TYR A 52 -0.18 5.46 -1.51
CA TYR A 52 1.14 4.90 -1.75
C TYR A 52 1.06 3.38 -1.86
N LEU A 53 0.32 2.75 -0.96
CA LEU A 53 0.17 1.29 -1.00
C LEU A 53 -0.56 0.84 -2.27
N ARG A 54 -1.61 1.57 -2.64
CA ARG A 54 -2.34 1.24 -3.87
C ARG A 54 -1.40 1.24 -5.07
N ASP A 55 -0.62 2.29 -5.20
CA ASP A 55 0.26 2.42 -6.35
C ASP A 55 1.38 1.39 -6.31
N SER A 56 1.92 1.11 -5.14
CA SER A 56 2.99 0.13 -5.02
C SER A 56 2.51 -1.27 -5.36
N LEU A 57 1.33 -1.63 -4.86
CA LEU A 57 0.78 -2.96 -5.13
C LEU A 57 0.41 -3.10 -6.61
N TYR A 58 -0.11 -2.05 -7.20
CA TYR A 58 -0.46 -2.08 -8.61
C TYR A 58 0.80 -2.25 -9.46
N ARG A 59 1.89 -1.59 -9.09
CA ARG A 59 3.13 -1.74 -9.81
C ARG A 59 3.63 -3.18 -9.74
N MET A 60 3.51 -3.81 -8.58
CA MET A 60 3.91 -5.19 -8.44
C MET A 60 3.09 -6.10 -9.34
N MET A 61 1.80 -5.82 -9.48
CA MET A 61 0.94 -6.62 -10.34
C MET A 61 1.38 -6.47 -11.81
N LEU A 62 1.75 -5.27 -12.20
CA LEU A 62 2.21 -5.05 -13.56
C LEU A 62 3.54 -5.73 -13.82
N GLU A 63 4.44 -5.67 -12.85
CA GLU A 63 5.74 -6.32 -13.00
C GLU A 63 5.57 -7.82 -13.13
N TYR A 64 4.69 -8.40 -12.35
CA TYR A 64 4.43 -9.83 -12.43
C TYR A 64 3.90 -10.19 -13.81
N LYS A 65 2.98 -9.38 -14.32
CA LYS A 65 2.38 -9.64 -15.62
C LYS A 65 3.43 -9.58 -16.72
N PHE A 66 4.33 -8.61 -16.63
CA PHE A 66 5.38 -8.51 -17.63
C PHE A 66 6.31 -9.70 -17.57
N GLU A 67 6.67 -10.13 -16.38
CA GLU A 67 7.62 -11.21 -16.24
C GLU A 67 7.04 -12.56 -16.62
N ASN A 68 5.74 -12.68 -16.59
CA ASN A 68 5.10 -13.95 -16.88
C ASN A 68 4.24 -13.94 -18.12
N MET A 69 4.53 -13.03 -19.02
CA MET A 69 3.80 -12.98 -20.27
C MET A 69 4.27 -13.98 -21.26
#